data_73501772d27d067213f10fe2cc38a60d
#
_entry.id   73501772d27d067213f10fe2cc38a60d
#
_cell.length_a   1.000
_cell.length_b   1.000
_cell.length_c   1.000
_cell.angle_alpha   90.00
_cell.angle_beta   90.00
_cell.angle_gamma   90.00
#
_symmetry.space_group_name_H-M   'P 1'
#
loop_
_entity.id
_entity.type
_entity.pdbx_description
1 polymer ?
#
loop_
_entity_poly.entity_id
_entity_poly.type
_entity_poly.pdbx_seq_one_letter_code
_entity_poly.pdbx_strand_id
1 'polypeptide(L)'
;VMEYQDFQSDKILGKAAGNSKGALIYVNKNIPDAGRINFTASHEIGHVCMHVMPQQKLSFECGNKELGSSFDDPVEKQANGFASGLLMPKRLIKLHSDCDLNWKNIYTISQLCGTSLEATYRRLSFLEKAPSALLIHKDGVFKRFVASQNFEFFIDNTPLSREQKSLTVDVNQNPYPADFDTTDASDWVSTYSKSGNLDSIYSSTILLKEGFTYTLLSYDDDCIAENDHDDY
;
A
#
# COMPACT_ATOMS: atom_id res chain seq x y z
N VAL A 1 2.88 -22.42 -18.07
CA VAL A 1 1.43 -22.33 -18.34
C VAL A 1 0.75 -21.69 -17.15
N MET A 2 -0.27 -20.86 -17.39
CA MET A 2 -1.10 -20.23 -16.33
C MET A 2 -2.55 -20.67 -16.54
N GLU A 3 -3.20 -21.10 -15.46
CA GLU A 3 -4.58 -21.58 -15.47
C GLU A 3 -5.37 -21.00 -14.30
N TYR A 4 -6.66 -20.77 -14.53
CA TYR A 4 -7.60 -20.36 -13.49
C TYR A 4 -8.30 -21.59 -12.93
N GLN A 5 -8.16 -21.82 -11.62
CA GLN A 5 -8.68 -23.01 -10.94
C GLN A 5 -9.59 -22.63 -9.77
N ASP A 6 -10.58 -23.49 -9.50
CA ASP A 6 -11.37 -23.42 -8.27
C ASP A 6 -10.66 -24.21 -7.18
N PHE A 7 -10.10 -23.49 -6.21
CA PHE A 7 -9.46 -24.15 -5.06
C PHE A 7 -10.46 -24.61 -3.99
N GLN A 8 -11.76 -24.37 -4.17
CA GLN A 8 -12.80 -24.63 -3.17
C GLN A 8 -12.48 -24.01 -1.79
N SER A 9 -11.69 -22.97 -1.78
CA SER A 9 -11.22 -22.26 -0.60
C SER A 9 -10.91 -20.79 -0.95
N ASP A 10 -11.43 -19.87 -0.17
CA ASP A 10 -11.10 -18.44 -0.27
C ASP A 10 -9.74 -18.09 0.35
N LYS A 11 -9.11 -19.06 1.02
CA LYS A 11 -7.83 -18.86 1.70
C LYS A 11 -6.65 -18.94 0.75
N ILE A 12 -6.76 -19.74 -0.32
CA ILE A 12 -5.71 -19.91 -1.32
C ILE A 12 -6.04 -19.02 -2.51
N LEU A 13 -5.13 -18.11 -2.86
CA LEU A 13 -5.30 -17.19 -3.97
C LEU A 13 -4.55 -17.64 -5.21
N GLY A 14 -3.37 -18.21 -5.05
CA GLY A 14 -2.54 -18.69 -6.14
C GLY A 14 -1.62 -19.81 -5.72
N LYS A 15 -1.00 -20.42 -6.72
CA LYS A 15 0.00 -21.45 -6.54
C LYS A 15 0.94 -21.51 -7.73
N ALA A 16 2.23 -21.51 -7.46
CA ALA A 16 3.27 -21.77 -8.45
C ALA A 16 3.92 -23.13 -8.18
N ALA A 17 4.10 -23.95 -9.21
CA ALA A 17 4.80 -25.21 -9.13
C ALA A 17 5.63 -25.46 -10.39
N GLY A 18 6.78 -26.11 -10.26
CA GLY A 18 7.60 -26.42 -11.42
C GLY A 18 9.02 -26.85 -11.08
N ASN A 19 9.85 -26.82 -12.11
CA ASN A 19 11.26 -27.17 -12.03
C ASN A 19 12.06 -26.38 -13.10
N SER A 20 13.33 -26.70 -13.30
CA SER A 20 14.18 -26.05 -14.31
C SER A 20 13.70 -26.20 -15.77
N LYS A 21 12.74 -27.09 -16.05
CA LYS A 21 12.22 -27.34 -17.40
C LYS A 21 10.92 -26.58 -17.68
N GLY A 22 10.21 -26.16 -16.64
CA GLY A 22 8.97 -25.42 -16.79
C GLY A 22 8.20 -25.25 -15.49
N ALA A 23 7.20 -24.38 -15.53
CA ALA A 23 6.35 -24.10 -14.39
C ALA A 23 4.87 -23.98 -14.76
N LEU A 24 4.05 -24.27 -13.78
CA LEU A 24 2.59 -24.09 -13.80
C LEU A 24 2.22 -23.05 -12.75
N ILE A 25 1.33 -22.15 -13.12
CA ILE A 25 0.74 -21.15 -12.23
C ILE A 25 -0.75 -21.40 -12.21
N TYR A 26 -1.31 -21.49 -11.01
CA TYR A 26 -2.75 -21.54 -10.80
C TYR A 26 -3.19 -20.28 -10.06
N VAL A 27 -4.25 -19.63 -10.55
CA VAL A 27 -4.88 -18.47 -9.89
C VAL A 27 -6.31 -18.84 -9.53
N ASN A 28 -6.75 -18.50 -8.34
CA ASN A 28 -8.10 -18.81 -7.89
C ASN A 28 -9.11 -17.98 -8.69
N LYS A 29 -9.99 -18.67 -9.45
CA LYS A 29 -11.03 -18.03 -10.25
C LYS A 29 -12.11 -17.32 -9.43
N ASN A 30 -12.21 -17.62 -8.14
CA ASN A 30 -13.20 -17.07 -7.22
C ASN A 30 -12.75 -15.74 -6.58
N ILE A 31 -11.58 -15.20 -6.95
CA ILE A 31 -11.17 -13.86 -6.53
C ILE A 31 -12.10 -12.84 -7.19
N PRO A 32 -12.87 -12.03 -6.43
CA PRO A 32 -13.89 -11.16 -7.00
C PRO A 32 -13.33 -9.89 -7.66
N ASP A 33 -12.12 -9.48 -7.28
CA ASP A 33 -11.50 -8.24 -7.72
C ASP A 33 -10.42 -8.48 -8.78
N ALA A 34 -10.57 -7.82 -9.93
CA ALA A 34 -9.66 -7.98 -11.08
C ALA A 34 -8.22 -7.52 -10.76
N GLY A 35 -8.05 -6.44 -10.00
CA GLY A 35 -6.73 -5.97 -9.59
C GLY A 35 -6.04 -6.99 -8.70
N ARG A 36 -6.81 -7.66 -7.83
CA ARG A 36 -6.29 -8.73 -6.98
C ARG A 36 -5.93 -9.98 -7.78
N ILE A 37 -6.71 -10.33 -8.82
CA ILE A 37 -6.36 -11.41 -9.76
C ILE A 37 -5.02 -11.08 -10.43
N ASN A 38 -4.86 -9.87 -10.97
CA ASN A 38 -3.64 -9.43 -11.64
C ASN A 38 -2.44 -9.45 -10.69
N PHE A 39 -2.62 -8.98 -9.45
CA PHE A 39 -1.57 -9.01 -8.44
C PHE A 39 -1.17 -10.44 -8.09
N THR A 40 -2.14 -11.32 -7.83
CA THR A 40 -1.89 -12.74 -7.54
C THR A 40 -1.14 -13.42 -8.70
N ALA A 41 -1.61 -13.26 -9.92
CA ALA A 41 -0.95 -13.81 -11.11
C ALA A 41 0.51 -13.33 -11.22
N SER A 42 0.73 -12.02 -11.03
CA SER A 42 2.07 -11.41 -11.10
C SER A 42 2.98 -11.88 -9.96
N HIS A 43 2.43 -12.11 -8.78
CA HIS A 43 3.11 -12.65 -7.62
C HIS A 43 3.59 -14.09 -7.86
N GLU A 44 2.71 -14.94 -8.40
CA GLU A 44 3.07 -16.32 -8.79
C GLU A 44 4.13 -16.35 -9.91
N ILE A 45 4.07 -15.41 -10.86
CA ILE A 45 5.15 -15.24 -11.85
C ILE A 45 6.46 -14.90 -11.14
N GLY A 46 6.44 -14.06 -10.13
CA GLY A 46 7.59 -13.74 -9.29
C GLY A 46 8.20 -14.99 -8.64
N HIS A 47 7.37 -15.84 -8.05
CA HIS A 47 7.83 -17.13 -7.51
C HIS A 47 8.45 -18.02 -8.58
N VAL A 48 7.83 -18.11 -9.74
CA VAL A 48 8.38 -18.90 -10.84
C VAL A 48 9.76 -18.39 -11.25
N CYS A 49 9.88 -17.08 -11.49
CA CYS A 49 11.11 -16.48 -12.01
C CYS A 49 12.27 -16.50 -11.01
N MET A 50 11.97 -16.28 -9.73
CA MET A 50 13.01 -16.09 -8.72
C MET A 50 13.27 -17.29 -7.83
N HIS A 51 12.28 -18.17 -7.65
CA HIS A 51 12.36 -19.24 -6.64
C HIS A 51 12.20 -20.64 -7.24
N VAL A 52 11.23 -20.86 -8.13
CA VAL A 52 10.98 -22.20 -8.69
C VAL A 52 12.06 -22.58 -9.70
N MET A 53 12.23 -21.79 -10.76
CA MET A 53 13.16 -22.13 -11.84
C MET A 53 14.63 -22.07 -11.42
N PRO A 54 15.10 -20.99 -10.75
CA PRO A 54 16.52 -20.91 -10.38
C PRO A 54 16.91 -21.84 -9.24
N GLN A 55 16.02 -22.03 -8.27
CA GLN A 55 16.31 -22.76 -7.03
C GLN A 55 15.82 -24.21 -7.06
N GLN A 56 15.19 -24.63 -8.16
CA GLN A 56 14.60 -25.96 -8.33
C GLN A 56 13.59 -26.34 -7.24
N LYS A 57 13.02 -25.34 -6.57
CA LYS A 57 11.93 -25.58 -5.60
C LYS A 57 10.68 -26.05 -6.32
N LEU A 58 10.04 -27.09 -5.80
CA LEU A 58 8.97 -27.79 -6.48
C LEU A 58 7.63 -27.03 -6.47
N SER A 59 7.32 -26.29 -5.41
CA SER A 59 6.04 -25.57 -5.32
C SER A 59 6.02 -24.45 -4.29
N PHE A 60 5.20 -23.44 -4.55
CA PHE A 60 4.76 -22.39 -3.62
C PHE A 60 3.23 -22.34 -3.65
N GLU A 61 2.62 -22.06 -2.50
CA GLU A 61 1.18 -21.89 -2.36
C GLU A 61 0.94 -20.61 -1.56
N CYS A 62 0.25 -19.66 -2.17
CA CYS A 62 0.04 -18.33 -1.61
C CYS A 62 -1.42 -18.16 -1.21
N GLY A 63 -1.63 -17.72 0.02
CA GLY A 63 -2.94 -17.44 0.59
C GLY A 63 -3.16 -15.96 0.91
N ASN A 64 -4.32 -15.67 1.50
CA ASN A 64 -4.68 -14.31 1.90
C ASN A 64 -3.71 -13.68 2.91
N LYS A 65 -3.04 -14.49 3.72
CA LYS A 65 -2.08 -14.00 4.72
C LYS A 65 -0.77 -13.56 4.06
N GLU A 66 -0.31 -14.31 3.07
CA GLU A 66 0.94 -14.06 2.37
C GLU A 66 0.89 -12.79 1.54
N LEU A 67 -0.25 -12.46 0.93
CA LEU A 67 -0.44 -11.22 0.16
C LEU A 67 -0.66 -9.98 1.05
N GLY A 68 -1.08 -10.16 2.31
CA GLY A 68 -1.48 -9.05 3.19
C GLY A 68 -0.59 -8.82 4.41
N SER A 69 0.10 -9.82 4.93
CA SER A 69 0.75 -9.76 6.25
C SER A 69 2.07 -10.52 6.40
N SER A 70 2.55 -11.24 5.39
CA SER A 70 3.87 -11.89 5.42
C SER A 70 4.99 -10.90 5.14
N PHE A 71 5.03 -9.81 5.91
CA PHE A 71 6.12 -8.84 5.80
C PHE A 71 7.46 -9.40 6.31
N ASP A 72 7.48 -10.59 6.89
CA ASP A 72 8.68 -11.17 7.49
C ASP A 72 9.35 -12.25 6.63
N ASP A 73 8.62 -12.88 5.69
CA ASP A 73 9.23 -13.85 4.79
C ASP A 73 9.94 -13.13 3.62
N PRO A 74 11.27 -13.25 3.50
CA PRO A 74 12.02 -12.63 2.41
C PRO A 74 11.59 -13.11 1.02
N VAL A 75 11.13 -14.35 0.90
CA VAL A 75 10.67 -14.95 -0.37
C VAL A 75 9.38 -14.30 -0.83
N GLU A 76 8.43 -14.11 0.09
CA GLU A 76 7.17 -13.42 -0.18
C GLU A 76 7.38 -11.93 -0.48
N LYS A 77 8.30 -11.27 0.23
CA LYS A 77 8.71 -9.88 -0.07
C LYS A 77 9.24 -9.73 -1.49
N GLN A 78 10.06 -10.66 -1.94
CA GLN A 78 10.60 -10.65 -3.29
C GLN A 78 9.50 -10.84 -4.34
N ALA A 79 8.58 -11.79 -4.15
CA ALA A 79 7.45 -12.02 -5.04
C ALA A 79 6.50 -10.82 -5.08
N ASN A 80 6.19 -10.21 -3.94
CA ASN A 80 5.40 -8.98 -3.86
C ASN A 80 6.09 -7.79 -4.55
N GLY A 81 7.40 -7.64 -4.37
CA GLY A 81 8.21 -6.63 -5.06
C GLY A 81 8.22 -6.82 -6.57
N PHE A 82 8.34 -8.06 -7.03
CA PHE A 82 8.28 -8.44 -8.45
C PHE A 82 6.88 -8.08 -9.03
N ALA A 83 5.81 -8.53 -8.38
CA ALA A 83 4.44 -8.24 -8.80
C ALA A 83 4.17 -6.73 -8.92
N SER A 84 4.56 -5.99 -7.90
CA SER A 84 4.44 -4.53 -7.88
C SER A 84 5.26 -3.87 -9.01
N GLY A 85 6.46 -4.34 -9.27
CA GLY A 85 7.31 -3.85 -10.36
C GLY A 85 6.79 -4.18 -11.76
N LEU A 86 6.18 -5.37 -11.92
CA LEU A 86 5.61 -5.83 -13.19
C LEU A 86 4.33 -5.06 -13.53
N LEU A 87 3.43 -4.89 -12.56
CA LEU A 87 2.16 -4.19 -12.77
C LEU A 87 2.33 -2.68 -12.87
N MET A 88 3.24 -2.12 -12.07
CA MET A 88 3.50 -0.68 -11.98
C MET A 88 4.97 -0.36 -12.28
N PRO A 89 5.42 -0.49 -13.54
CA PRO A 89 6.80 -0.19 -13.92
C PRO A 89 7.13 1.28 -13.65
N LYS A 90 8.32 1.55 -13.09
CA LYS A 90 8.78 2.91 -12.78
C LYS A 90 8.69 3.86 -13.98
N ARG A 91 9.00 3.35 -15.20
CA ARG A 91 8.90 4.15 -16.43
C ARG A 91 7.46 4.60 -16.72
N LEU A 92 6.49 3.71 -16.51
CA LEU A 92 5.08 4.01 -16.73
C LEU A 92 4.59 5.07 -15.71
N ILE A 93 4.95 4.91 -14.45
CA ILE A 93 4.61 5.87 -13.40
C ILE A 93 5.16 7.25 -13.76
N LYS A 94 6.44 7.36 -14.12
CA LYS A 94 7.07 8.64 -14.49
C LYS A 94 6.47 9.31 -15.73
N LEU A 95 5.81 8.57 -16.60
CA LEU A 95 5.13 9.13 -17.78
C LEU A 95 3.76 9.71 -17.46
N HIS A 96 3.13 9.26 -16.38
CA HIS A 96 1.73 9.57 -16.06
C HIS A 96 1.53 10.26 -14.70
N SER A 97 2.60 10.48 -13.96
CA SER A 97 2.56 11.23 -12.71
C SER A 97 3.85 12.05 -12.55
N ASP A 98 3.72 13.18 -11.87
CA ASP A 98 4.86 14.01 -11.43
C ASP A 98 5.66 13.35 -10.31
N CYS A 99 5.24 12.16 -9.91
CA CYS A 99 5.78 11.37 -8.82
C CYS A 99 5.41 11.85 -7.41
N ASP A 100 4.70 12.92 -7.23
CA ASP A 100 4.25 13.36 -5.91
C ASP A 100 3.23 12.39 -5.30
N LEU A 101 3.38 12.12 -4.01
CA LEU A 101 2.48 11.22 -3.29
C LEU A 101 1.20 11.96 -2.90
N ASN A 102 0.23 11.99 -3.80
CA ASN A 102 -1.08 12.58 -3.61
C ASN A 102 -2.20 11.71 -4.21
N TRP A 103 -3.45 12.00 -3.88
CA TRP A 103 -4.58 11.19 -4.35
C TRP A 103 -4.73 11.21 -5.86
N LYS A 104 -4.45 12.32 -6.54
CA LYS A 104 -4.50 12.42 -7.99
C LYS A 104 -3.57 11.39 -8.65
N ASN A 105 -2.32 11.33 -8.21
CA ASN A 105 -1.35 10.39 -8.74
C ASN A 105 -1.68 8.93 -8.35
N ILE A 106 -2.10 8.70 -7.12
CA ILE A 106 -2.54 7.36 -6.67
C ILE A 106 -3.70 6.86 -7.51
N TYR A 107 -4.73 7.68 -7.75
CA TYR A 107 -5.86 7.31 -8.60
C TYR A 107 -5.46 7.09 -10.05
N THR A 108 -4.71 8.01 -10.63
CA THR A 108 -4.27 7.92 -12.03
C THR A 108 -3.51 6.61 -12.29
N ILE A 109 -2.54 6.29 -11.45
CA ILE A 109 -1.74 5.07 -11.59
C ILE A 109 -2.56 3.81 -11.26
N SER A 110 -3.41 3.87 -10.23
CA SER A 110 -4.32 2.78 -9.88
C SER A 110 -5.23 2.39 -11.05
N GLN A 111 -5.86 3.36 -11.69
CA GLN A 111 -6.73 3.13 -12.86
C GLN A 111 -5.93 2.62 -14.07
N LEU A 112 -4.78 3.24 -14.34
CA LEU A 112 -3.95 2.86 -15.49
C LEU A 112 -3.42 1.43 -15.37
N CYS A 113 -3.04 1.01 -14.16
CA CYS A 113 -2.42 -0.29 -13.90
C CYS A 113 -3.42 -1.36 -13.43
N GLY A 114 -4.69 -1.02 -13.19
CA GLY A 114 -5.69 -1.93 -12.65
C GLY A 114 -5.31 -2.47 -11.27
N THR A 115 -4.76 -1.62 -10.40
CA THR A 115 -4.32 -1.96 -9.05
C THR A 115 -5.18 -1.27 -7.99
N SER A 116 -5.17 -1.76 -6.74
CA SER A 116 -5.86 -1.08 -5.65
C SER A 116 -5.12 0.22 -5.25
N LEU A 117 -5.85 1.17 -4.63
CA LEU A 117 -5.25 2.41 -4.12
C LEU A 117 -4.14 2.11 -3.11
N GLU A 118 -4.33 1.13 -2.23
CA GLU A 118 -3.32 0.71 -1.27
C GLU A 118 -2.06 0.14 -1.95
N ALA A 119 -2.21 -0.74 -2.95
CA ALA A 119 -1.08 -1.28 -3.69
C ALA A 119 -0.33 -0.19 -4.45
N THR A 120 -1.07 0.77 -5.00
CA THR A 120 -0.50 1.93 -5.69
C THR A 120 0.24 2.85 -4.71
N TYR A 121 -0.35 3.16 -3.55
CA TYR A 121 0.32 3.90 -2.48
C TYR A 121 1.65 3.23 -2.10
N ARG A 122 1.65 1.93 -1.81
CA ARG A 122 2.87 1.17 -1.47
C ARG A 122 3.95 1.30 -2.54
N ARG A 123 3.55 1.29 -3.80
CA ARG A 123 4.48 1.42 -4.92
C ARG A 123 5.04 2.83 -5.04
N LEU A 124 4.21 3.85 -4.95
CA LEU A 124 4.63 5.25 -5.02
C LEU A 124 5.50 5.61 -3.83
N SER A 125 5.09 5.33 -2.60
CA SER A 125 5.86 5.61 -1.39
C SER A 125 7.24 4.94 -1.39
N PHE A 126 7.35 3.73 -1.93
CA PHE A 126 8.64 3.05 -2.12
C PHE A 126 9.55 3.78 -3.12
N LEU A 127 8.98 4.36 -4.18
CA LEU A 127 9.76 5.05 -5.23
C LEU A 127 10.19 6.45 -4.80
N GLU A 128 9.37 7.16 -4.06
CA GLU A 128 9.57 8.56 -3.67
C GLU A 128 10.40 8.73 -2.41
N LYS A 129 10.29 7.76 -1.49
CA LYS A 129 10.99 7.79 -0.21
C LYS A 129 10.59 8.93 0.72
N ALA A 130 9.54 9.69 0.42
CA ALA A 130 9.02 10.70 1.33
C ALA A 130 8.42 10.04 2.58
N PRO A 131 8.56 10.64 3.77
CA PRO A 131 7.87 10.18 4.96
C PRO A 131 6.36 10.23 4.75
N SER A 132 5.70 9.09 4.76
CA SER A 132 4.26 9.03 4.51
C SER A 132 3.62 7.80 5.13
N ALA A 133 2.33 7.89 5.40
CA ALA A 133 1.53 6.77 5.86
C ALA A 133 0.13 6.80 5.24
N LEU A 134 -0.44 5.63 4.97
CA LEU A 134 -1.82 5.45 4.56
C LEU A 134 -2.58 4.76 5.70
N LEU A 135 -3.56 5.46 6.28
CA LEU A 135 -4.45 4.93 7.31
C LEU A 135 -5.76 4.47 6.65
N ILE A 136 -6.27 3.35 7.12
CA ILE A 136 -7.51 2.76 6.60
C ILE A 136 -8.47 2.58 7.75
N HIS A 137 -9.65 3.23 7.61
CA HIS A 137 -10.78 3.08 8.52
C HIS A 137 -11.97 2.46 7.77
N LYS A 138 -12.86 1.82 8.52
CA LYS A 138 -14.15 1.31 8.05
C LYS A 138 -15.23 1.79 9.00
N ASP A 139 -16.19 2.53 8.49
CA ASP A 139 -17.26 3.16 9.29
C ASP A 139 -16.71 4.01 10.45
N GLY A 140 -15.57 4.69 10.20
CA GLY A 140 -14.86 5.50 11.17
C GLY A 140 -14.00 4.73 12.18
N VAL A 141 -13.99 3.39 12.14
CA VAL A 141 -13.18 2.53 13.03
C VAL A 141 -11.87 2.18 12.35
N PHE A 142 -10.75 2.38 13.06
CA PHE A 142 -9.43 2.02 12.57
C PHE A 142 -9.33 0.52 12.21
N LYS A 143 -8.73 0.21 11.09
CA LYS A 143 -8.49 -1.16 10.62
C LYS A 143 -7.02 -1.51 10.53
N ARG A 144 -6.25 -0.69 9.84
CA ARG A 144 -4.81 -0.87 9.63
C ARG A 144 -4.19 0.38 9.04
N PHE A 145 -2.89 0.38 8.99
CA PHE A 145 -2.11 1.38 8.25
C PHE A 145 -1.00 0.73 7.43
N VAL A 146 -0.44 1.53 6.53
CA VAL A 146 0.78 1.23 5.79
C VAL A 146 1.68 2.45 5.87
N ALA A 147 2.86 2.31 6.44
CA ALA A 147 3.83 3.39 6.50
C ALA A 147 4.97 3.17 5.49
N SER A 148 5.53 4.25 4.96
CA SER A 148 6.80 4.22 4.23
C SER A 148 7.95 3.91 5.18
N GLN A 149 9.10 3.50 4.64
CA GLN A 149 10.28 3.19 5.45
C GLN A 149 10.83 4.40 6.25
N ASN A 150 10.55 5.61 5.76
CA ASN A 150 11.03 6.85 6.35
C ASN A 150 10.00 7.50 7.28
N PHE A 151 8.84 6.88 7.50
CA PHE A 151 7.85 7.39 8.44
C PHE A 151 8.20 6.89 9.85
N GLU A 152 8.63 7.80 10.73
CA GLU A 152 9.26 7.45 12.01
C GLU A 152 8.32 7.52 13.22
N PHE A 153 7.12 8.08 13.05
CA PHE A 153 6.17 8.26 14.15
C PHE A 153 5.22 7.08 14.29
N PHE A 154 4.83 6.78 15.53
CA PHE A 154 3.84 5.73 15.81
C PHE A 154 2.44 6.23 15.48
N ILE A 155 1.73 5.50 14.64
CA ILE A 155 0.36 5.82 14.24
C ILE A 155 -0.61 5.41 15.34
N ASP A 156 -1.48 6.33 15.72
CA ASP A 156 -2.53 6.07 16.68
C ASP A 156 -3.65 5.24 16.06
N ASN A 157 -3.97 4.13 16.72
CA ASN A 157 -4.99 3.19 16.26
C ASN A 157 -6.39 3.60 16.75
N THR A 158 -6.73 4.88 16.62
CA THR A 158 -7.97 5.46 17.13
C THR A 158 -9.05 5.55 16.05
N PRO A 159 -10.33 5.54 16.42
CA PRO A 159 -11.42 5.90 15.50
C PRO A 159 -11.29 7.35 15.07
N LEU A 160 -11.74 7.65 13.84
CA LEU A 160 -11.80 9.03 13.35
C LEU A 160 -12.64 9.92 14.26
N SER A 161 -12.09 11.05 14.70
CA SER A 161 -12.79 12.10 15.45
C SER A 161 -13.87 12.76 14.57
N ARG A 162 -14.64 13.65 15.17
CA ARG A 162 -15.63 14.44 14.44
C ARG A 162 -14.96 15.42 13.48
N GLU A 163 -13.89 16.03 13.92
CA GLU A 163 -13.06 16.98 13.17
C GLU A 163 -12.42 16.29 11.96
N GLN A 164 -11.77 15.16 12.15
CA GLN A 164 -11.19 14.36 11.08
C GLN A 164 -12.23 13.91 10.04
N LYS A 165 -13.44 13.53 10.48
CA LYS A 165 -14.55 13.22 9.58
C LYS A 165 -15.02 14.42 8.78
N SER A 166 -14.92 15.65 9.33
CA SER A 166 -15.32 16.87 8.62
C SER A 166 -14.38 17.24 7.48
N LEU A 167 -13.12 16.79 7.53
CA LEU A 167 -12.11 16.99 6.48
C LEU A 167 -12.21 15.93 5.37
N THR A 168 -13.10 14.95 5.51
CA THR A 168 -13.20 13.83 4.56
C THR A 168 -13.89 14.29 3.27
N VAL A 169 -13.24 14.04 2.15
CA VAL A 169 -13.77 14.32 0.81
C VAL A 169 -14.39 13.06 0.21
N ASP A 170 -15.66 13.16 -0.23
CA ASP A 170 -16.31 12.08 -0.97
C ASP A 170 -15.75 12.00 -2.40
N VAL A 171 -15.11 10.87 -2.73
CA VAL A 171 -14.52 10.66 -4.06
C VAL A 171 -15.54 10.65 -5.19
N ASN A 172 -16.82 10.43 -4.92
CA ASN A 172 -17.87 10.56 -5.94
C ASN A 172 -18.11 12.03 -6.31
N GLN A 173 -17.81 12.97 -5.41
CA GLN A 173 -17.92 14.40 -5.63
C GLN A 173 -16.62 15.00 -6.15
N ASN A 174 -15.49 14.57 -5.61
CA ASN A 174 -14.15 14.97 -6.06
C ASN A 174 -13.21 13.76 -6.08
N PRO A 175 -13.03 13.09 -7.21
CA PRO A 175 -12.17 11.90 -7.32
C PRO A 175 -10.68 12.20 -7.17
N TYR A 176 -10.28 13.46 -7.21
CA TYR A 176 -8.88 13.87 -7.14
C TYR A 176 -8.68 15.01 -6.13
N PRO A 177 -8.92 14.78 -4.83
CA PRO A 177 -8.55 15.78 -3.85
C PRO A 177 -7.02 15.97 -3.93
N ALA A 178 -6.61 17.17 -4.33
CA ALA A 178 -5.20 17.50 -4.53
C ALA A 178 -4.59 18.06 -3.24
N ASP A 179 -5.43 18.60 -2.38
CA ASP A 179 -4.98 19.40 -1.26
C ASP A 179 -4.78 18.55 -0.01
N PHE A 180 -3.71 18.86 0.71
CA PHE A 180 -3.49 18.37 2.05
C PHE A 180 -3.91 19.47 3.04
N ASP A 181 -4.60 19.07 4.09
CA ASP A 181 -4.84 19.92 5.25
C ASP A 181 -3.65 19.80 6.20
N THR A 182 -3.18 20.93 6.74
CA THR A 182 -2.23 20.92 7.85
C THR A 182 -3.03 20.74 9.14
N THR A 183 -2.78 19.67 9.85
CA THR A 183 -3.50 19.30 11.09
C THR A 183 -2.50 19.12 12.22
N ASP A 184 -2.98 19.14 13.47
CA ASP A 184 -2.17 18.79 14.63
C ASP A 184 -1.67 17.35 14.51
N ALA A 185 -0.38 17.13 14.70
CA ALA A 185 0.18 15.79 14.57
C ALA A 185 -0.38 14.82 15.60
N SER A 186 -0.75 15.30 16.80
CA SER A 186 -1.35 14.49 17.86
C SER A 186 -2.71 13.90 17.51
N ASP A 187 -3.37 14.39 16.45
CA ASP A 187 -4.61 13.81 15.95
C ASP A 187 -4.41 12.46 15.27
N TRP A 188 -3.19 12.15 14.84
CA TRP A 188 -2.90 11.01 13.99
C TRP A 188 -1.79 10.10 14.50
N VAL A 189 -0.82 10.66 15.21
CA VAL A 189 0.40 9.98 15.60
C VAL A 189 0.83 10.35 17.01
N SER A 190 1.60 9.46 17.65
CA SER A 190 2.42 9.86 18.79
C SER A 190 3.48 10.83 18.29
N THR A 191 3.46 12.04 18.82
CA THR A 191 4.29 13.16 18.33
C THR A 191 5.78 13.01 18.59
N TYR A 192 6.19 11.99 19.34
CA TYR A 192 7.57 11.80 19.74
C TYR A 192 8.27 10.72 18.92
N SER A 193 9.40 11.06 18.30
CA SER A 193 10.31 10.11 17.66
C SER A 193 11.75 10.41 18.02
N LYS A 194 12.69 9.61 17.50
CA LYS A 194 14.13 9.87 17.63
C LYS A 194 14.58 11.14 16.89
N SER A 195 13.83 11.55 15.88
CA SER A 195 14.12 12.72 15.03
C SER A 195 13.57 14.03 15.58
N GLY A 196 12.82 14.00 16.68
CA GLY A 196 12.25 15.18 17.31
C GLY A 196 10.78 15.06 17.63
N ASN A 197 10.14 16.19 17.91
CA ASN A 197 8.72 16.32 18.14
C ASN A 197 8.02 16.82 16.89
N LEU A 198 6.92 16.19 16.53
CA LEU A 198 6.12 16.59 15.36
C LEU A 198 4.95 17.45 15.83
N ASP A 199 4.91 18.71 15.42
CA ASP A 199 3.85 19.64 15.80
C ASP A 199 2.65 19.56 14.86
N SER A 200 2.92 19.47 13.57
CA SER A 200 1.89 19.40 12.55
C SER A 200 2.14 18.22 11.59
N ILE A 201 1.11 17.84 10.85
CA ILE A 201 1.20 16.82 9.81
C ILE A 201 0.26 17.18 8.66
N TYR A 202 0.69 16.90 7.46
CA TYR A 202 -0.15 17.01 6.28
C TYR A 202 -1.06 15.80 6.19
N SER A 203 -2.37 16.02 6.11
CA SER A 203 -3.36 14.96 6.00
C SER A 203 -4.31 15.20 4.82
N SER A 204 -4.68 14.13 4.13
CA SER A 204 -5.71 14.18 3.09
C SER A 204 -6.56 12.92 3.17
N THR A 205 -7.86 13.11 3.45
CA THR A 205 -8.79 12.01 3.78
C THR A 205 -9.88 11.88 2.73
N ILE A 206 -10.07 10.68 2.21
CA ILE A 206 -11.09 10.36 1.22
C ILE A 206 -12.06 9.31 1.73
N LEU A 207 -13.35 9.48 1.40
CA LEU A 207 -14.39 8.48 1.62
C LEU A 207 -14.58 7.66 0.36
N LEU A 208 -14.43 6.35 0.51
CA LEU A 208 -14.64 5.37 -0.54
C LEU A 208 -15.99 4.65 -0.36
N LYS A 209 -16.30 3.77 -1.31
CA LYS A 209 -17.49 2.92 -1.23
C LYS A 209 -17.50 2.07 0.04
N GLU A 210 -18.68 1.64 0.45
CA GLU A 210 -18.90 0.76 1.60
C GLU A 210 -18.38 1.31 2.94
N GLY A 211 -18.26 2.64 3.10
CA GLY A 211 -17.83 3.27 4.34
C GLY A 211 -16.33 3.15 4.64
N PHE A 212 -15.51 2.77 3.67
CA PHE A 212 -14.06 2.87 3.81
C PHE A 212 -13.61 4.32 3.73
N THR A 213 -12.73 4.70 4.64
CA THR A 213 -12.06 6.00 4.65
C THR A 213 -10.56 5.78 4.63
N TYR A 214 -9.89 6.41 3.68
CA TYR A 214 -8.45 6.35 3.52
C TYR A 214 -7.86 7.73 3.81
N THR A 215 -6.90 7.80 4.71
CA THR A 215 -6.17 9.02 5.04
C THR A 215 -4.71 8.87 4.65
N LEU A 216 -4.25 9.77 3.79
CA LEU A 216 -2.85 9.91 3.44
C LEU A 216 -2.22 10.92 4.38
N LEU A 217 -1.17 10.53 5.06
CA LEU A 217 -0.35 11.37 5.94
C LEU A 217 1.02 11.57 5.34
N SER A 218 1.58 12.76 5.49
CA SER A 218 2.98 13.05 5.20
C SER A 218 3.48 14.20 6.07
N TYR A 219 4.78 14.33 6.20
CA TYR A 219 5.42 15.45 6.88
C TYR A 219 6.78 15.75 6.23
N ASP A 220 7.28 16.93 6.49
CA ASP A 220 8.62 17.39 6.12
C ASP A 220 9.28 18.09 7.33
N ASP A 221 10.41 18.72 7.11
CA ASP A 221 11.18 19.39 8.16
C ASP A 221 10.42 20.56 8.80
N ASP A 222 9.53 21.21 8.05
CA ASP A 222 8.71 22.33 8.55
C ASP A 222 7.65 21.87 9.58
N CYS A 223 7.32 20.58 9.59
CA CYS A 223 6.39 19.98 10.54
C CYS A 223 7.04 19.61 11.88
N ILE A 224 8.37 19.58 11.94
CA ILE A 224 9.13 19.19 13.14
C ILE A 224 9.37 20.42 14.00
N ALA A 225 9.01 20.35 15.29
CA ALA A 225 9.28 21.42 16.23
C ALA A 225 10.77 21.75 16.29
N GLU A 226 11.11 23.01 16.19
CA GLU A 226 12.45 23.46 16.51
C GLU A 226 12.74 23.09 17.98
N ASN A 227 13.79 22.31 18.19
CA ASN A 227 14.28 22.07 19.53
C ASN A 227 14.80 23.41 20.06
N ASP A 228 14.05 24.04 20.94
CA ASP A 228 14.58 25.12 21.76
C ASP A 228 15.76 24.52 22.60
N HIS A 229 16.95 24.60 22.04
CA HIS A 229 18.16 24.47 22.82
C HIS A 229 18.23 25.71 23.70
N ASP A 230 17.48 25.68 24.82
CA ASP A 230 17.77 26.54 25.93
C ASP A 230 19.18 26.18 26.42
N ASP A 231 20.15 26.99 26.02
CA ASP A 231 21.48 27.05 26.62
C ASP A 231 21.33 27.28 28.13
N TYR A 232 21.59 26.25 28.94
CA TYR A 232 21.90 26.37 30.34
C TYR A 232 23.35 25.94 30.60
#